data_2bb55f80530707b1e2894e1cbeb37e45
#
_entry.id   2bb55f80530707b1e2894e1cbeb37e45
#
_cell.length_a   1.000
_cell.length_b   1.000
_cell.length_c   1.000
_cell.angle_alpha   90.00
_cell.angle_beta   90.00
_cell.angle_gamma   90.00
#
_symmetry.space_group_name_H-M   'P 1'
#
loop_
_entity.id
_entity.type
_entity.pdbx_description
1 polymer ?
#
loop_
_entity_poly.entity_id
_entity_poly.type
_entity_poly.pdbx_seq_one_letter_code
_entity_poly.pdbx_strand_id
1 'polypeptide(L)'
;AIADQLDLALFDYLVVFGGRSAMATAALAPRYQALLRQAAKAGVKLVGVDNGAFLLAACGLLQGHKVVVHWRHEAEFRAAFPQLQLLREQLYCIDGNRITCAGGTAAIDLAVALLSRACGRTRALKGLADMLVDETRDSRHALRSLELGAGQGRQVQRAQALMRHHLGTPLAVEQLAAELGISRRQLDRQFQASHGMSTKAWWLEMRLQQARWRLLNSSHSLAQIADEVGLGDASYLGKCVRRRFGCTALQLRAGHYPFT
;
A
#
# COMPACT_ATOMS: atom_id res chain seq x y z
N ALA A 1 11.88 -19.03 -25.71
CA ALA A 1 11.94 -20.33 -25.08
C ALA A 1 10.62 -20.70 -24.37
N ILE A 2 10.38 -20.32 -23.11
CA ILE A 2 9.12 -20.71 -22.43
C ILE A 2 7.92 -19.92 -22.96
N ALA A 3 8.11 -18.64 -23.29
CA ALA A 3 7.05 -17.75 -23.75
C ALA A 3 6.44 -18.16 -25.10
N ASP A 4 7.20 -18.84 -25.96
CA ASP A 4 6.74 -19.29 -27.28
C ASP A 4 5.81 -20.52 -27.20
N GLN A 5 5.71 -21.14 -26.01
CA GLN A 5 4.90 -22.33 -25.77
C GLN A 5 3.61 -22.02 -24.99
N LEU A 6 3.40 -20.77 -24.57
CA LEU A 6 2.23 -20.37 -23.79
C LEU A 6 1.07 -20.01 -24.72
N ASP A 7 -0.08 -20.64 -24.51
CA ASP A 7 -1.34 -20.15 -25.09
C ASP A 7 -1.77 -18.90 -24.32
N LEU A 8 -1.45 -17.74 -24.90
CA LEU A 8 -1.73 -16.45 -24.27
C LEU A 8 -3.23 -16.18 -24.08
N ALA A 9 -4.10 -16.84 -24.83
CA ALA A 9 -5.55 -16.67 -24.71
C ALA A 9 -6.11 -17.27 -23.40
N LEU A 10 -5.34 -18.08 -22.70
CA LEU A 10 -5.73 -18.63 -21.39
C LEU A 10 -5.50 -17.67 -20.22
N PHE A 11 -4.91 -16.51 -20.46
CA PHE A 11 -4.55 -15.56 -19.39
C PHE A 11 -5.34 -14.26 -19.50
N ASP A 12 -5.86 -13.77 -18.38
CA ASP A 12 -6.50 -12.46 -18.28
C ASP A 12 -5.48 -11.31 -18.25
N TYR A 13 -4.32 -11.55 -17.65
CA TYR A 13 -3.29 -10.53 -17.41
C TYR A 13 -1.91 -11.06 -17.75
N LEU A 14 -1.09 -10.23 -18.38
CA LEU A 14 0.35 -10.40 -18.50
C LEU A 14 1.04 -9.29 -17.72
N VAL A 15 1.73 -9.66 -16.64
CA VAL A 15 2.38 -8.71 -15.75
C VAL A 15 3.86 -8.59 -16.07
N VAL A 16 4.29 -7.38 -16.35
CA VAL A 16 5.68 -7.01 -16.66
C VAL A 16 6.28 -6.28 -15.48
N PHE A 17 7.20 -6.91 -14.79
CA PHE A 17 7.98 -6.28 -13.74
C PHE A 17 9.23 -5.64 -14.31
N GLY A 18 9.57 -4.43 -13.85
CA GLY A 18 10.79 -3.76 -14.26
C GLY A 18 12.01 -4.17 -13.46
N GLY A 19 13.20 -3.97 -14.07
CA GLY A 19 14.48 -4.10 -13.40
C GLY A 19 14.88 -2.82 -12.63
N ARG A 20 16.10 -2.80 -12.10
CA ARG A 20 16.63 -1.65 -11.32
C ARG A 20 16.74 -0.35 -12.13
N SER A 21 17.01 -0.44 -13.43
CA SER A 21 17.17 0.71 -14.33
C SER A 21 15.99 0.78 -15.30
N ALA A 22 15.34 1.94 -15.33
CA ALA A 22 14.20 2.19 -16.20
C ALA A 22 14.62 2.12 -17.68
N MET A 23 15.70 2.77 -18.06
CA MET A 23 16.20 2.77 -19.45
C MET A 23 16.73 1.41 -19.87
N ALA A 24 17.43 0.68 -18.99
CA ALA A 24 17.82 -0.69 -19.29
C ALA A 24 16.61 -1.63 -19.49
N THR A 25 15.52 -1.41 -18.74
CA THR A 25 14.26 -2.13 -18.93
C THR A 25 13.62 -1.77 -20.27
N ALA A 26 13.58 -0.49 -20.65
CA ALA A 26 13.10 -0.05 -21.96
C ALA A 26 13.91 -0.64 -23.13
N ALA A 27 15.23 -0.73 -22.98
CA ALA A 27 16.13 -1.30 -23.99
C ALA A 27 15.88 -2.78 -24.29
N LEU A 28 15.10 -3.49 -23.46
CA LEU A 28 14.67 -4.85 -23.72
C LEU A 28 13.52 -4.95 -24.75
N ALA A 29 12.98 -3.82 -25.21
CA ALA A 29 11.84 -3.79 -26.13
C ALA A 29 12.03 -4.67 -27.38
N PRO A 30 13.17 -4.70 -28.11
CA PRO A 30 13.36 -5.55 -29.27
C PRO A 30 13.18 -7.04 -28.95
N ARG A 31 13.52 -7.46 -27.73
CA ARG A 31 13.42 -8.86 -27.29
C ARG A 31 11.98 -9.27 -26.96
N TYR A 32 11.17 -8.38 -26.39
CA TYR A 32 9.86 -8.72 -25.85
C TYR A 32 8.68 -8.15 -26.65
N GLN A 33 8.93 -7.26 -27.61
CA GLN A 33 7.89 -6.57 -28.36
C GLN A 33 6.93 -7.53 -29.09
N ALA A 34 7.46 -8.57 -29.71
CA ALA A 34 6.63 -9.57 -30.43
C ALA A 34 5.66 -10.26 -29.48
N LEU A 35 6.14 -10.77 -28.35
CA LEU A 35 5.33 -11.43 -27.32
C LEU A 35 4.27 -10.49 -26.74
N LEU A 36 4.67 -9.29 -26.37
CA LEU A 36 3.75 -8.31 -25.77
C LEU A 36 2.66 -7.84 -26.74
N ARG A 37 2.99 -7.70 -28.02
CA ARG A 37 2.02 -7.40 -29.07
C ARG A 37 1.08 -8.55 -29.34
N GLN A 38 1.60 -9.79 -29.32
CA GLN A 38 0.77 -11.01 -29.46
C GLN A 38 -0.22 -11.12 -28.30
N ALA A 39 0.23 -10.92 -27.05
CA ALA A 39 -0.63 -10.92 -25.87
C ALA A 39 -1.73 -9.83 -25.98
N ALA A 40 -1.35 -8.62 -26.40
CA ALA A 40 -2.29 -7.53 -26.60
C ALA A 40 -3.36 -7.86 -27.68
N LYS A 41 -2.96 -8.51 -28.78
CA LYS A 41 -3.87 -8.97 -29.85
C LYS A 41 -4.80 -10.10 -29.38
N ALA A 42 -4.32 -10.98 -28.49
CA ALA A 42 -5.12 -12.02 -27.87
C ALA A 42 -6.12 -11.51 -26.82
N GLY A 43 -6.15 -10.18 -26.57
CA GLY A 43 -7.06 -9.58 -25.61
C GLY A 43 -6.55 -9.58 -24.17
N VAL A 44 -5.33 -10.08 -23.92
CA VAL A 44 -4.70 -10.08 -22.60
C VAL A 44 -4.43 -8.67 -22.12
N LYS A 45 -4.80 -8.35 -20.88
CA LYS A 45 -4.52 -7.06 -20.27
C LYS A 45 -3.05 -6.97 -19.89
N LEU A 46 -2.37 -5.95 -20.39
CA LEU A 46 -0.95 -5.74 -20.10
C LEU A 46 -0.79 -4.88 -18.85
N VAL A 47 -0.03 -5.38 -17.89
CA VAL A 47 0.23 -4.73 -16.60
C VAL A 47 1.72 -4.41 -16.50
N GLY A 48 2.07 -3.12 -16.44
CA GLY A 48 3.44 -2.66 -16.17
C GLY A 48 3.59 -2.27 -14.71
N VAL A 49 4.42 -2.98 -13.97
CA VAL A 49 4.72 -2.68 -12.56
C VAL A 49 6.12 -2.09 -12.45
N ASP A 50 6.25 -0.98 -11.72
CA ASP A 50 7.51 -0.25 -11.57
C ASP A 50 8.08 0.13 -12.96
N ASN A 51 9.36 -0.15 -13.23
CA ASN A 51 9.98 0.10 -14.52
C ASN A 51 9.41 -0.76 -15.68
N GLY A 52 8.52 -1.72 -15.41
CA GLY A 52 7.80 -2.47 -16.44
C GLY A 52 6.97 -1.58 -17.38
N ALA A 53 6.49 -0.43 -16.90
CA ALA A 53 5.83 0.57 -17.72
C ALA A 53 6.73 1.14 -18.83
N PHE A 54 8.05 1.26 -18.58
CA PHE A 54 9.03 1.71 -19.58
C PHE A 54 9.17 0.71 -20.73
N LEU A 55 9.13 -0.60 -20.45
CA LEU A 55 9.16 -1.63 -21.49
C LEU A 55 7.89 -1.57 -22.34
N LEU A 56 6.72 -1.46 -21.72
CA LEU A 56 5.46 -1.32 -22.46
C LEU A 56 5.43 -0.06 -23.31
N ALA A 57 5.95 1.07 -22.80
CA ALA A 57 6.07 2.32 -23.55
C ALA A 57 7.02 2.19 -24.74
N ALA A 58 8.18 1.60 -24.55
CA ALA A 58 9.17 1.37 -25.60
C ALA A 58 8.66 0.43 -26.70
N CYS A 59 7.77 -0.52 -26.35
CA CYS A 59 7.07 -1.39 -27.32
C CYS A 59 5.93 -0.68 -28.06
N GLY A 60 5.61 0.59 -27.73
CA GLY A 60 4.51 1.36 -28.32
C GLY A 60 3.11 0.90 -27.83
N LEU A 61 3.04 0.19 -26.70
CA LEU A 61 1.81 -0.43 -26.21
C LEU A 61 1.00 0.44 -25.25
N LEU A 62 1.49 1.64 -24.93
CA LEU A 62 0.82 2.61 -24.04
C LEU A 62 0.29 3.84 -24.77
N GLN A 63 0.32 3.86 -26.12
CA GLN A 63 -0.23 4.96 -26.92
C GLN A 63 -1.73 5.11 -26.68
N GLY A 64 -2.17 6.36 -26.43
CA GLY A 64 -3.58 6.67 -26.14
C GLY A 64 -4.06 6.28 -24.74
N HIS A 65 -3.18 5.75 -23.89
CA HIS A 65 -3.50 5.35 -22.52
C HIS A 65 -2.86 6.27 -21.47
N LYS A 66 -3.54 6.38 -20.34
CA LYS A 66 -3.02 7.03 -19.13
C LYS A 66 -2.03 6.11 -18.43
N VAL A 67 -0.90 6.68 -18.00
CA VAL A 67 0.22 5.92 -17.45
C VAL A 67 0.59 6.43 -16.07
N VAL A 68 0.92 5.52 -15.17
CA VAL A 68 1.54 5.80 -13.87
C VAL A 68 2.92 5.14 -13.83
N VAL A 69 3.91 5.86 -13.35
CA VAL A 69 5.25 5.33 -13.05
C VAL A 69 5.65 5.75 -11.65
N HIS A 70 6.69 5.15 -11.12
CA HIS A 70 7.25 5.57 -9.84
C HIS A 70 7.69 7.04 -9.93
N TRP A 71 7.37 7.84 -8.91
CA TRP A 71 7.66 9.29 -8.87
C TRP A 71 9.13 9.65 -9.19
N ARG A 72 10.09 8.80 -8.78
CA ARG A 72 11.51 8.97 -9.08
C ARG A 72 11.82 8.95 -10.56
N HIS A 73 11.00 8.28 -11.35
CA HIS A 73 11.19 8.08 -12.78
C HIS A 73 10.27 8.93 -13.66
N GLU A 74 9.45 9.81 -13.07
CA GLU A 74 8.53 10.68 -13.85
C GLU A 74 9.26 11.58 -14.84
N ALA A 75 10.34 12.22 -14.40
CA ALA A 75 11.13 13.09 -15.28
C ALA A 75 11.78 12.31 -16.43
N GLU A 76 12.37 11.15 -16.12
CA GLU A 76 12.99 10.26 -17.09
C GLU A 76 11.96 9.70 -18.08
N PHE A 77 10.77 9.30 -17.56
CA PHE A 77 9.69 8.79 -18.42
C PHE A 77 9.16 9.84 -19.37
N ARG A 78 8.96 11.09 -18.93
CA ARG A 78 8.52 12.20 -19.78
C ARG A 78 9.55 12.57 -20.84
N ALA A 79 10.82 12.54 -20.49
CA ALA A 79 11.89 12.81 -21.46
C ALA A 79 11.94 11.73 -22.55
N ALA A 80 11.77 10.45 -22.17
CA ALA A 80 11.82 9.32 -23.10
C ALA A 80 10.52 9.15 -23.92
N PHE A 81 9.36 9.48 -23.35
CA PHE A 81 8.04 9.25 -23.94
C PHE A 81 7.12 10.47 -23.81
N PRO A 82 7.50 11.64 -24.40
CA PRO A 82 6.77 12.91 -24.21
C PRO A 82 5.33 12.88 -24.73
N GLN A 83 5.00 11.95 -25.62
CA GLN A 83 3.68 11.77 -26.21
C GLN A 83 2.70 11.00 -25.32
N LEU A 84 3.16 10.36 -24.25
CA LEU A 84 2.31 9.57 -23.35
C LEU A 84 1.72 10.43 -22.22
N GLN A 85 0.46 10.17 -21.89
CA GLN A 85 -0.24 10.88 -20.81
C GLN A 85 0.15 10.32 -19.44
N LEU A 86 1.17 10.91 -18.81
CA LEU A 86 1.60 10.54 -17.46
C LEU A 86 0.70 11.18 -16.41
N LEU A 87 0.08 10.35 -15.55
CA LEU A 87 -0.64 10.78 -14.37
C LEU A 87 0.33 10.94 -13.21
N ARG A 88 0.15 12.02 -12.46
CA ARG A 88 0.93 12.29 -11.25
C ARG A 88 0.19 11.85 -10.00
N GLU A 89 0.94 11.62 -8.94
CA GLU A 89 0.40 11.37 -7.60
C GLU A 89 -0.62 10.22 -7.55
N GLN A 90 -0.37 9.17 -8.32
CA GLN A 90 -1.18 7.96 -8.30
C GLN A 90 -0.32 6.72 -8.07
N LEU A 91 -0.88 5.75 -7.36
CA LEU A 91 -0.23 4.47 -7.10
C LEU A 91 -0.29 3.55 -8.32
N TYR A 92 -1.44 3.55 -9.02
CA TYR A 92 -1.67 2.77 -10.22
C TYR A 92 -2.78 3.40 -11.08
N CYS A 93 -2.81 3.03 -12.34
CA CYS A 93 -3.88 3.39 -13.27
C CYS A 93 -4.36 2.14 -14.00
N ILE A 94 -5.68 1.97 -14.06
CA ILE A 94 -6.33 0.94 -14.88
C ILE A 94 -7.08 1.67 -15.98
N ASP A 95 -6.54 1.63 -17.19
CA ASP A 95 -7.09 2.31 -18.36
C ASP A 95 -7.39 1.29 -19.46
N GLY A 96 -8.61 0.76 -19.42
CA GLY A 96 -9.03 -0.32 -20.31
C GLY A 96 -8.20 -1.59 -20.13
N ASN A 97 -7.49 -1.99 -21.18
CA ASN A 97 -6.63 -3.18 -21.19
C ASN A 97 -5.14 -2.85 -20.95
N ARG A 98 -4.83 -1.63 -20.54
CA ARG A 98 -3.49 -1.19 -20.11
C ARG A 98 -3.54 -0.76 -18.66
N ILE A 99 -2.63 -1.32 -17.90
CA ILE A 99 -2.57 -1.11 -16.46
C ILE A 99 -1.13 -0.78 -16.10
N THR A 100 -0.93 0.28 -15.35
CA THR A 100 0.41 0.67 -14.90
C THR A 100 0.41 0.97 -13.41
N CYS A 101 1.50 0.67 -12.74
CA CYS A 101 1.65 0.79 -11.30
C CYS A 101 3.02 1.36 -10.95
N ALA A 102 3.06 2.24 -9.97
CA ALA A 102 4.29 2.86 -9.47
C ALA A 102 5.31 1.86 -8.87
N GLY A 103 4.88 0.64 -8.57
CA GLY A 103 5.74 -0.37 -7.96
C GLY A 103 5.82 -0.29 -6.44
N GLY A 104 6.78 -0.99 -5.84
CA GLY A 104 6.87 -1.12 -4.40
C GLY A 104 5.58 -1.70 -3.80
N THR A 105 5.15 -1.16 -2.65
CA THR A 105 3.89 -1.60 -2.01
C THR A 105 2.63 -1.25 -2.80
N ALA A 106 2.69 -0.34 -3.78
CA ALA A 106 1.56 -0.05 -4.66
C ALA A 106 1.16 -1.25 -5.53
N ALA A 107 2.07 -2.19 -5.75
CA ALA A 107 1.77 -3.45 -6.43
C ALA A 107 0.75 -4.31 -5.65
N ILE A 108 0.77 -4.25 -4.32
CA ILE A 108 -0.21 -4.92 -3.46
C ILE A 108 -1.59 -4.30 -3.64
N ASP A 109 -1.66 -2.96 -3.62
CA ASP A 109 -2.91 -2.22 -3.82
C ASP A 109 -3.53 -2.54 -5.19
N LEU A 110 -2.70 -2.57 -6.24
CA LEU A 110 -3.12 -2.97 -7.58
C LEU A 110 -3.61 -4.42 -7.61
N ALA A 111 -2.85 -5.36 -7.03
CA ALA A 111 -3.23 -6.78 -7.02
C ALA A 111 -4.60 -6.97 -6.37
N VAL A 112 -4.85 -6.34 -5.22
CA VAL A 112 -6.16 -6.40 -4.55
C VAL A 112 -7.24 -5.75 -5.39
N ALA A 113 -6.96 -4.64 -6.09
CA ALA A 113 -7.93 -4.01 -6.97
C ALA A 113 -8.32 -4.92 -8.16
N LEU A 114 -7.35 -5.65 -8.75
CA LEU A 114 -7.60 -6.60 -9.84
C LEU A 114 -8.34 -7.84 -9.34
N LEU A 115 -7.90 -8.43 -8.23
CA LEU A 115 -8.55 -9.60 -7.62
C LEU A 115 -9.97 -9.28 -7.15
N SER A 116 -10.20 -8.07 -6.60
CA SER A 116 -11.54 -7.64 -6.18
C SER A 116 -12.53 -7.61 -7.34
N ARG A 117 -12.08 -7.29 -8.54
CA ARG A 117 -12.89 -7.31 -9.76
C ARG A 117 -13.19 -8.74 -10.25
N ALA A 118 -12.25 -9.67 -10.04
CA ALA A 118 -12.38 -11.05 -10.51
C ALA A 118 -13.16 -11.94 -9.54
N CYS A 119 -12.93 -11.81 -8.23
CA CYS A 119 -13.48 -12.74 -7.22
C CYS A 119 -14.15 -12.05 -6.02
N GLY A 120 -14.34 -10.74 -6.07
CA GLY A 120 -14.94 -9.95 -5.01
C GLY A 120 -13.97 -9.50 -3.91
N ARG A 121 -14.28 -8.35 -3.29
CA ARG A 121 -13.40 -7.69 -2.31
C ARG A 121 -13.04 -8.57 -1.11
N THR A 122 -13.99 -9.32 -0.59
CA THR A 122 -13.77 -10.18 0.59
C THR A 122 -12.70 -11.25 0.34
N ARG A 123 -12.70 -11.88 -0.84
CA ARG A 123 -11.69 -12.86 -1.21
C ARG A 123 -10.33 -12.19 -1.47
N ALA A 124 -10.33 -11.07 -2.17
CA ALA A 124 -9.11 -10.32 -2.45
C ALA A 124 -8.38 -9.86 -1.18
N LEU A 125 -9.13 -9.47 -0.14
CA LEU A 125 -8.56 -9.01 1.14
C LEU A 125 -8.01 -10.14 2.02
N LYS A 126 -8.42 -11.39 1.82
CA LYS A 126 -7.87 -12.52 2.60
C LYS A 126 -6.35 -12.66 2.45
N GLY A 127 -5.81 -12.45 1.26
CA GLY A 127 -4.37 -12.51 1.01
C GLY A 127 -3.57 -11.38 1.65
N LEU A 128 -4.19 -10.27 2.04
CA LEU A 128 -3.50 -9.18 2.74
C LEU A 128 -3.07 -9.56 4.15
N ALA A 129 -3.88 -10.36 4.85
CA ALA A 129 -3.55 -10.82 6.19
C ALA A 129 -2.23 -11.62 6.20
N ASP A 130 -2.03 -12.47 5.19
CA ASP A 130 -0.79 -13.26 5.04
C ASP A 130 0.42 -12.37 4.70
N MET A 131 0.19 -11.23 4.05
CA MET A 131 1.24 -10.24 3.72
C MET A 131 1.45 -9.19 4.82
N LEU A 132 0.76 -9.31 5.98
CA LEU A 132 0.80 -8.35 7.09
C LEU A 132 0.44 -6.90 6.65
N VAL A 133 -0.48 -6.78 5.71
CA VAL A 133 -0.99 -5.50 5.20
C VAL A 133 -2.40 -5.30 5.75
N ASP A 134 -2.61 -4.25 6.53
CA ASP A 134 -3.88 -3.99 7.23
C ASP A 134 -4.96 -3.43 6.28
N GLU A 135 -4.56 -2.56 5.34
CA GLU A 135 -5.48 -1.88 4.43
C GLU A 135 -4.84 -1.66 3.06
N THR A 136 -5.67 -1.62 2.02
CA THR A 136 -5.26 -1.16 0.69
C THR A 136 -5.54 0.32 0.53
N ARG A 137 -4.65 0.98 -0.19
CA ARG A 137 -4.78 2.39 -0.58
C ARG A 137 -5.57 2.50 -1.88
N ASP A 138 -6.29 3.62 -2.04
CA ASP A 138 -6.92 3.98 -3.31
C ASP A 138 -5.86 4.30 -4.38
N SER A 139 -6.19 4.13 -5.65
CA SER A 139 -5.31 4.46 -6.78
C SER A 139 -4.82 5.91 -6.76
N ARG A 140 -5.64 6.82 -6.25
CA ARG A 140 -5.35 8.25 -6.10
C ARG A 140 -4.72 8.60 -4.76
N HIS A 141 -4.26 7.60 -4.01
CA HIS A 141 -3.52 7.86 -2.79
C HIS A 141 -2.23 8.59 -3.13
N ALA A 142 -2.26 9.91 -2.99
CA ALA A 142 -1.08 10.74 -3.20
C ALA A 142 0.00 10.30 -2.22
N LEU A 143 1.16 9.90 -2.73
CA LEU A 143 2.38 9.76 -1.94
C LEU A 143 2.87 11.17 -1.57
N ARG A 144 2.04 11.91 -0.84
CA ARG A 144 2.25 13.31 -0.44
C ARG A 144 3.51 13.57 0.40
N SER A 145 4.36 12.57 0.53
CA SER A 145 5.49 12.61 1.47
C SER A 145 6.67 13.44 1.03
N LEU A 146 6.74 13.92 -0.22
CA LEU A 146 7.98 14.52 -0.71
C LEU A 146 7.86 15.99 -1.16
N GLU A 147 6.67 16.52 -1.39
CA GLU A 147 6.51 17.89 -1.88
C GLU A 147 5.69 18.83 -0.98
N LEU A 148 4.99 18.33 0.04
CA LEU A 148 4.32 19.21 0.99
C LEU A 148 5.31 19.67 2.06
N GLY A 149 5.77 20.91 1.91
CA GLY A 149 6.45 21.73 2.89
C GLY A 149 7.40 20.96 3.81
N ALA A 150 8.66 21.02 3.54
CA ALA A 150 9.76 20.32 4.19
C ALA A 150 9.72 20.35 5.74
N GLY A 151 8.81 19.64 6.38
CA GLY A 151 8.81 19.60 7.84
C GLY A 151 7.67 18.81 8.47
N GLN A 152 6.42 19.16 8.22
CA GLN A 152 5.31 18.66 9.06
C GLN A 152 4.86 17.23 8.73
N GLY A 153 4.64 16.87 7.47
CA GLY A 153 4.18 15.53 7.09
C GLY A 153 5.25 14.43 7.27
N ARG A 154 6.53 14.76 7.04
CA ARG A 154 7.65 13.83 7.21
C ARG A 154 7.83 13.39 8.66
N GLN A 155 7.66 14.30 9.61
CA GLN A 155 7.81 13.99 11.02
C GLN A 155 6.68 13.11 11.55
N VAL A 156 5.44 13.32 11.11
CA VAL A 156 4.31 12.45 11.45
C VAL A 156 4.55 11.02 10.93
N GLN A 157 5.03 10.87 9.70
CA GLN A 157 5.33 9.55 9.13
C GLN A 157 6.49 8.85 9.84
N ARG A 158 7.56 9.59 10.17
CA ARG A 158 8.67 9.04 10.97
C ARG A 158 8.18 8.64 12.36
N ALA A 159 7.32 9.44 12.99
CA ALA A 159 6.68 9.11 14.25
C ALA A 159 5.88 7.81 14.14
N GLN A 160 5.05 7.68 13.12
CA GLN A 160 4.25 6.47 12.87
C GLN A 160 5.12 5.24 12.63
N ALA A 161 6.24 5.37 11.92
CA ALA A 161 7.20 4.28 11.73
C ALA A 161 7.85 3.85 13.04
N LEU A 162 8.28 4.80 13.87
CA LEU A 162 8.81 4.53 15.22
C LEU A 162 7.76 3.87 16.13
N MET A 163 6.52 4.36 16.10
CA MET A 163 5.41 3.77 16.85
C MET A 163 5.14 2.32 16.45
N ARG A 164 5.20 1.99 15.16
CA ARG A 164 5.08 0.60 14.70
C ARG A 164 6.23 -0.27 15.18
N HIS A 165 7.46 0.26 15.15
CA HIS A 165 8.63 -0.46 15.64
C HIS A 165 8.56 -0.74 17.15
N HIS A 166 7.97 0.18 17.93
CA HIS A 166 7.82 0.10 19.36
C HIS A 166 6.41 -0.32 19.82
N LEU A 167 5.71 -1.16 19.05
CA LEU A 167 4.33 -1.51 19.31
C LEU A 167 4.14 -2.18 20.67
N GLY A 168 4.94 -3.21 20.98
CA GLY A 168 4.88 -3.96 22.23
C GLY A 168 5.55 -3.24 23.42
N THR A 169 6.53 -2.36 23.13
CA THR A 169 7.25 -1.58 24.14
C THR A 169 7.12 -0.08 23.87
N PRO A 170 5.93 0.51 24.08
CA PRO A 170 5.65 1.86 23.63
C PRO A 170 6.50 2.89 24.37
N LEU A 171 7.14 3.76 23.59
CA LEU A 171 7.87 4.91 24.09
C LEU A 171 6.90 5.96 24.66
N ALA A 172 7.36 6.75 25.63
CA ALA A 172 6.65 7.98 25.99
C ALA A 172 6.60 8.95 24.79
N VAL A 173 5.55 9.78 24.70
CA VAL A 173 5.42 10.75 23.59
C VAL A 173 6.58 11.73 23.58
N GLU A 174 7.13 12.05 24.72
CA GLU A 174 8.32 12.87 24.92
C GLU A 174 9.56 12.26 24.29
N GLN A 175 9.78 10.97 24.51
CA GLN A 175 10.90 10.22 23.93
C GLN A 175 10.76 10.13 22.40
N LEU A 176 9.54 9.85 21.93
CA LEU A 176 9.24 9.85 20.51
C LEU A 176 9.54 11.21 19.85
N ALA A 177 9.15 12.30 20.49
CA ALA A 177 9.43 13.66 20.01
C ALA A 177 10.94 13.96 19.99
N ALA A 178 11.65 13.54 21.04
CA ALA A 178 13.10 13.70 21.14
C ALA A 178 13.84 12.95 20.02
N GLU A 179 13.46 11.71 19.69
CA GLU A 179 14.03 10.95 18.57
C GLU A 179 13.78 11.62 17.21
N LEU A 180 12.73 12.41 17.10
CA LEU A 180 12.39 13.15 15.89
C LEU A 180 13.06 14.54 15.84
N GLY A 181 13.73 14.96 16.93
CA GLY A 181 14.36 16.27 17.03
C GLY A 181 13.37 17.44 17.14
N ILE A 182 12.16 17.21 17.69
CA ILE A 182 11.12 18.21 17.86
C ILE A 182 10.53 18.18 19.28
N SER A 183 9.85 19.26 19.68
CA SER A 183 9.13 19.27 20.95
C SER A 183 7.85 18.44 20.88
N ARG A 184 7.40 17.90 22.04
CA ARG A 184 6.10 17.21 22.15
C ARG A 184 4.96 18.08 21.63
N ARG A 185 4.94 19.39 21.94
CA ARG A 185 3.91 20.31 21.47
C ARG A 185 3.88 20.43 19.94
N GLN A 186 5.04 20.44 19.29
CA GLN A 186 5.12 20.42 17.83
C GLN A 186 4.59 19.12 17.26
N LEU A 187 4.94 17.96 17.85
CA LEU A 187 4.46 16.65 17.42
C LEU A 187 2.93 16.56 17.55
N ASP A 188 2.36 16.93 18.71
CA ASP A 188 0.91 16.94 18.94
C ASP A 188 0.18 17.86 17.95
N ARG A 189 0.73 19.07 17.68
CA ARG A 189 0.16 19.98 16.68
C ARG A 189 0.14 19.37 15.27
N GLN A 190 1.18 18.65 14.90
CA GLN A 190 1.27 17.98 13.60
C GLN A 190 0.30 16.82 13.49
N PHE A 191 0.14 15.99 14.54
CA PHE A 191 -0.87 14.94 14.58
C PHE A 191 -2.29 15.51 14.55
N GLN A 192 -2.54 16.59 15.28
CA GLN A 192 -3.84 17.28 15.24
C GLN A 192 -4.16 17.80 13.84
N ALA A 193 -3.19 18.38 13.14
CA ALA A 193 -3.37 18.89 11.78
C ALA A 193 -3.58 17.77 10.73
N SER A 194 -2.91 16.63 10.90
CA SER A 194 -2.96 15.54 9.91
C SER A 194 -4.04 14.49 10.18
N HIS A 195 -4.38 14.26 11.44
CA HIS A 195 -5.27 13.18 11.87
C HIS A 195 -6.44 13.62 12.76
N GLY A 196 -6.55 14.91 13.09
CA GLY A 196 -7.61 15.43 13.96
C GLY A 196 -7.53 14.97 15.41
N MET A 197 -6.39 14.41 15.85
CA MET A 197 -6.22 13.90 17.21
C MET A 197 -4.79 14.07 17.73
N SER A 198 -4.61 13.97 19.07
CA SER A 198 -3.28 14.04 19.65
C SER A 198 -2.42 12.82 19.31
N THR A 199 -1.09 12.97 19.41
CA THR A 199 -0.12 11.87 19.21
C THR A 199 -0.45 10.63 20.06
N LYS A 200 -0.78 10.87 21.34
CA LYS A 200 -1.14 9.79 22.29
C LYS A 200 -2.43 9.08 21.87
N ALA A 201 -3.44 9.82 21.43
CA ALA A 201 -4.72 9.25 20.99
C ALA A 201 -4.54 8.44 19.71
N TRP A 202 -3.78 8.94 18.76
CA TRP A 202 -3.47 8.24 17.52
C TRP A 202 -2.67 6.95 17.78
N TRP A 203 -1.67 7.01 18.66
CA TRP A 203 -0.90 5.81 19.03
C TRP A 203 -1.76 4.74 19.72
N LEU A 204 -2.68 5.16 20.61
CA LEU A 204 -3.62 4.23 21.22
C LEU A 204 -4.53 3.60 20.15
N GLU A 205 -5.05 4.39 19.23
CA GLU A 205 -5.88 3.89 18.12
C GLU A 205 -5.14 2.83 17.28
N MET A 206 -3.89 3.11 16.89
CA MET A 206 -3.06 2.17 16.15
C MET A 206 -2.89 0.83 16.90
N ARG A 207 -2.61 0.87 18.21
CA ARG A 207 -2.49 -0.33 19.04
C ARG A 207 -3.80 -1.09 19.15
N LEU A 208 -4.93 -0.39 19.24
CA LEU A 208 -6.25 -1.02 19.28
C LEU A 208 -6.64 -1.66 17.96
N GLN A 209 -6.28 -1.08 16.82
CA GLN A 209 -6.47 -1.71 15.52
C GLN A 209 -5.63 -2.99 15.39
N GLN A 210 -4.39 -2.97 15.86
CA GLN A 210 -3.54 -4.16 15.87
C GLN A 210 -4.09 -5.23 16.83
N ALA A 211 -4.58 -4.84 18.02
CA ALA A 211 -5.24 -5.77 18.93
C ALA A 211 -6.49 -6.40 18.33
N ARG A 212 -7.30 -5.59 17.62
CA ARG A 212 -8.46 -6.07 16.87
C ARG A 212 -8.06 -7.12 15.84
N TRP A 213 -7.04 -6.83 15.05
CA TRP A 213 -6.52 -7.77 14.04
C TRP A 213 -6.09 -9.10 14.70
N ARG A 214 -5.33 -9.04 15.82
CA ARG A 214 -4.91 -10.23 16.57
C ARG A 214 -6.09 -11.02 17.10
N LEU A 215 -7.11 -10.34 17.65
CA LEU A 215 -8.33 -10.99 18.15
C LEU A 215 -9.05 -11.78 17.06
N LEU A 216 -9.08 -11.27 15.84
CA LEU A 216 -9.78 -11.88 14.71
C LEU A 216 -8.97 -12.98 14.01
N ASN A 217 -7.63 -12.90 14.05
CA ASN A 217 -6.76 -13.72 13.20
C ASN A 217 -5.78 -14.60 13.98
N SER A 218 -5.84 -14.63 15.31
CA SER A 218 -4.99 -15.48 16.12
C SER A 218 -5.74 -16.15 17.27
N SER A 219 -5.16 -17.23 17.80
CA SER A 219 -5.64 -17.91 19.02
C SER A 219 -5.01 -17.37 20.31
N HIS A 220 -4.23 -16.28 20.25
CA HIS A 220 -3.54 -15.70 21.39
C HIS A 220 -4.53 -15.29 22.48
N SER A 221 -4.15 -15.49 23.74
CA SER A 221 -4.93 -15.02 24.89
C SER A 221 -5.00 -13.49 24.92
N LEU A 222 -5.98 -12.93 25.63
CA LEU A 222 -6.07 -11.47 25.81
C LEU A 222 -4.82 -10.88 26.49
N ALA A 223 -4.19 -11.64 27.39
CA ALA A 223 -2.96 -11.22 28.06
C ALA A 223 -1.79 -11.15 27.06
N GLN A 224 -1.63 -12.16 26.22
CA GLN A 224 -0.61 -12.15 25.15
C GLN A 224 -0.83 -10.99 24.16
N ILE A 225 -2.07 -10.77 23.73
CA ILE A 225 -2.38 -9.65 22.84
C ILE A 225 -2.10 -8.30 23.50
N ALA A 226 -2.44 -8.14 24.80
CA ALA A 226 -2.17 -6.92 25.54
C ALA A 226 -0.66 -6.62 25.60
N ASP A 227 0.16 -7.63 25.85
CA ASP A 227 1.62 -7.54 25.85
C ASP A 227 2.17 -7.18 24.47
N GLU A 228 1.75 -7.90 23.42
CA GLU A 228 2.18 -7.68 22.03
C GLU A 228 1.87 -6.27 21.50
N VAL A 229 0.78 -5.66 21.97
CA VAL A 229 0.40 -4.30 21.56
C VAL A 229 0.75 -3.22 22.60
N GLY A 230 1.47 -3.59 23.66
CA GLY A 230 1.94 -2.67 24.70
C GLY A 230 0.83 -1.99 25.50
N LEU A 231 -0.29 -2.68 25.76
CA LEU A 231 -1.42 -2.15 26.53
C LEU A 231 -1.44 -2.62 27.98
N GLY A 232 -0.33 -3.15 28.47
CA GLY A 232 -0.09 -3.52 29.86
C GLY A 232 -0.75 -4.83 30.25
N ASP A 233 -2.08 -4.88 30.40
CA ASP A 233 -2.79 -6.08 30.84
C ASP A 233 -4.11 -6.33 30.08
N ALA A 234 -4.63 -7.55 30.22
CA ALA A 234 -5.86 -7.99 29.57
C ALA A 234 -7.10 -7.19 29.99
N SER A 235 -7.15 -6.72 31.25
CA SER A 235 -8.29 -5.94 31.78
C SER A 235 -8.33 -4.56 31.11
N TYR A 236 -7.17 -3.89 31.02
CA TYR A 236 -7.05 -2.61 30.35
C TYR A 236 -7.33 -2.72 28.85
N LEU A 237 -6.77 -3.72 28.16
CA LEU A 237 -7.10 -4.04 26.77
C LEU A 237 -8.61 -4.22 26.60
N GLY A 238 -9.27 -5.02 27.44
CA GLY A 238 -10.71 -5.27 27.36
C GLY A 238 -11.55 -3.99 27.51
N LYS A 239 -11.18 -3.09 28.44
CA LYS A 239 -11.82 -1.78 28.62
C LYS A 239 -11.64 -0.89 27.37
N CYS A 240 -10.44 -0.85 26.79
CA CYS A 240 -10.13 -0.06 25.61
C CYS A 240 -10.87 -0.59 24.39
N VAL A 241 -10.91 -1.91 24.16
CA VAL A 241 -11.66 -2.56 23.10
C VAL A 241 -13.14 -2.24 23.20
N ARG A 242 -13.74 -2.42 24.38
CA ARG A 242 -15.16 -2.14 24.58
C ARG A 242 -15.50 -0.67 24.32
N ARG A 243 -14.66 0.26 24.80
CA ARG A 243 -14.86 1.70 24.56
C ARG A 243 -14.74 2.07 23.09
N ARG A 244 -13.80 1.44 22.36
CA ARG A 244 -13.52 1.81 20.96
C ARG A 244 -14.45 1.15 19.96
N PHE A 245 -14.77 -0.14 20.18
CA PHE A 245 -15.52 -0.96 19.23
C PHE A 245 -16.95 -1.31 19.67
N GLY A 246 -17.38 -0.86 20.84
CA GLY A 246 -18.74 -1.09 21.34
C GLY A 246 -19.05 -2.52 21.78
N CYS A 247 -18.09 -3.44 21.68
CA CYS A 247 -18.26 -4.84 22.02
C CYS A 247 -17.09 -5.37 22.88
N THR A 248 -17.27 -6.50 23.53
CA THR A 248 -16.21 -7.14 24.31
C THR A 248 -15.17 -7.78 23.37
N ALA A 249 -13.95 -7.98 23.87
CA ALA A 249 -12.90 -8.65 23.09
C ALA A 249 -13.28 -10.08 22.67
N LEU A 250 -14.08 -10.80 23.47
CA LEU A 250 -14.60 -12.12 23.13
C LEU A 250 -15.65 -12.05 22.01
N GLN A 251 -16.56 -11.07 22.06
CA GLN A 251 -17.52 -10.83 20.99
C GLN A 251 -16.82 -10.44 19.70
N LEU A 252 -15.80 -9.60 19.80
CA LEU A 252 -14.98 -9.20 18.66
C LEU A 252 -14.30 -10.41 18.01
N ARG A 253 -13.73 -11.31 18.83
CA ARG A 253 -13.12 -12.57 18.39
C ARG A 253 -14.11 -13.50 17.69
N ALA A 254 -15.35 -13.56 18.17
CA ALA A 254 -16.43 -14.35 17.59
C ALA A 254 -17.02 -13.72 16.30
N GLY A 255 -16.48 -12.58 15.83
CA GLY A 255 -16.99 -11.90 14.63
C GLY A 255 -18.28 -11.11 14.85
N HIS A 256 -18.71 -10.93 16.09
CA HIS A 256 -19.88 -10.12 16.42
C HIS A 256 -19.48 -8.64 16.49
N TYR A 257 -19.79 -7.91 15.43
CA TYR A 257 -19.68 -6.45 15.38
C TYR A 257 -21.07 -5.81 15.51
N PRO A 258 -21.24 -4.80 16.36
CA PRO A 258 -22.27 -3.82 16.12
C PRO A 258 -21.81 -3.03 14.87
N PHE A 259 -22.49 -3.26 13.75
CA PHE A 259 -22.33 -2.41 12.56
C PHE A 259 -22.75 -0.98 12.93
N THR A 260 -21.80 -0.05 12.86
CA THR A 260 -22.08 1.38 12.68
C THR A 260 -21.59 1.79 11.32
#